data_b3e54e3a66badb4df95caea7a30d141b
#
_entry.id   b3e54e3a66badb4df95caea7a30d141b
#
_cell.length_a   1.000
_cell.length_b   1.000
_cell.length_c   1.000
_cell.angle_alpha   90.00
_cell.angle_beta   90.00
_cell.angle_gamma   90.00
#
_symmetry.space_group_name_H-M   'P 1'
#
loop_
_entity.id
_entity.type
_entity.pdbx_description
1 polymer ?
#
loop_
_entity_poly.entity_id
_entity_poly.type
_entity_poly.pdbx_seq_one_letter_code
_entity_poly.pdbx_strand_id
1 'polypeptide(L)'
;MILNGILDPRLFPQYSGKSHVVEWRQELKRALLIRRKFKSDWSGESVELDCEMHEGIITRGMLRGVMWQWMIFHEYNCFLLKHSEHQPNPPSKEWCIQRSFELYGEENVRNWWYSLPFKSIPFRL
;
A
#
# COMPACT_ATOMS: atom_id res chain seq x y z
N MET A 1 13.55 -1.72 -9.92
CA MET A 1 12.21 -1.46 -10.44
C MET A 1 11.57 -0.31 -9.70
N ILE A 2 10.95 0.58 -10.42
CA ILE A 2 10.27 1.71 -9.83
C ILE A 2 8.80 1.35 -9.68
N LEU A 3 8.34 1.26 -8.44
CA LEU A 3 6.95 0.94 -8.15
C LEU A 3 6.08 2.19 -8.15
N ASN A 4 6.66 3.31 -7.78
CA ASN A 4 5.95 4.57 -7.65
C ASN A 4 6.48 5.57 -8.66
N GLY A 5 5.65 6.51 -9.08
CA GLY A 5 6.01 7.54 -10.02
C GLY A 5 5.83 7.14 -11.47
N ILE A 6 6.09 5.89 -11.83
CA ILE A 6 5.91 5.44 -13.22
C ILE A 6 4.43 5.41 -13.59
N LEU A 7 3.60 4.83 -12.74
CA LEU A 7 2.16 4.73 -12.97
C LEU A 7 1.36 5.71 -12.13
N ASP A 8 2.02 6.69 -11.52
CA ASP A 8 1.35 7.74 -10.76
C ASP A 8 0.49 8.58 -11.71
N PRO A 9 -0.84 8.59 -11.57
CA PRO A 9 -1.71 9.36 -12.47
C PRO A 9 -1.47 10.86 -12.46
N ARG A 10 -0.80 11.40 -11.44
CA ARG A 10 -0.41 12.83 -11.45
C ARG A 10 0.64 13.09 -12.52
N LEU A 11 1.51 12.10 -12.78
CA LEU A 11 2.54 12.17 -13.81
C LEU A 11 2.07 11.53 -15.11
N PHE A 12 1.17 10.57 -15.04
CA PHE A 12 0.68 9.80 -16.17
C PHE A 12 -0.86 9.74 -16.13
N PRO A 13 -1.55 10.83 -16.54
CA PRO A 13 -3.02 10.90 -16.43
C PRO A 13 -3.77 9.74 -17.09
N GLN A 14 -3.17 9.10 -18.11
CA GLN A 14 -3.77 7.95 -18.76
C GLN A 14 -4.00 6.76 -17.81
N TYR A 15 -3.32 6.73 -16.66
CA TYR A 15 -3.46 5.67 -15.67
C TYR A 15 -4.47 6.01 -14.57
N SER A 16 -5.28 7.05 -14.75
CA SER A 16 -6.25 7.47 -13.72
C SER A 16 -7.57 6.67 -13.75
N GLY A 17 -7.82 5.89 -14.80
CA GLY A 17 -9.05 5.09 -14.92
C GLY A 17 -9.04 3.85 -14.03
N LYS A 18 -10.23 3.28 -13.78
CA LYS A 18 -10.37 2.10 -12.93
C LYS A 18 -9.56 0.90 -13.40
N SER A 19 -9.50 0.67 -14.71
CA SER A 19 -8.73 -0.45 -15.27
C SER A 19 -7.24 -0.30 -14.97
N HIS A 20 -6.73 0.91 -15.03
CA HIS A 20 -5.32 1.18 -14.74
C HIS A 20 -5.01 1.06 -13.24
N VAL A 21 -5.98 1.39 -12.39
CA VAL A 21 -5.84 1.17 -10.95
C VAL A 21 -5.72 -0.32 -10.66
N VAL A 22 -6.53 -1.16 -11.30
CA VAL A 22 -6.45 -2.61 -11.14
C VAL A 22 -5.11 -3.15 -11.61
N GLU A 23 -4.64 -2.70 -12.78
CA GLU A 23 -3.33 -3.08 -13.30
C GLU A 23 -2.21 -2.68 -12.35
N TRP A 24 -2.25 -1.44 -11.86
CA TRP A 24 -1.26 -0.93 -10.92
C TRP A 24 -1.24 -1.76 -9.63
N ARG A 25 -2.42 -2.10 -9.11
CA ARG A 25 -2.54 -2.93 -7.92
C ARG A 25 -1.86 -4.29 -8.12
N GLN A 26 -2.07 -4.94 -9.26
CA GLN A 26 -1.48 -6.22 -9.57
C GLN A 26 0.05 -6.12 -9.73
N GLU A 27 0.53 -5.09 -10.40
CA GLU A 27 1.96 -4.84 -10.56
C GLU A 27 2.63 -4.63 -9.20
N LEU A 28 2.01 -3.83 -8.34
CA LEU A 28 2.52 -3.59 -6.99
C LEU A 28 2.60 -4.88 -6.20
N LYS A 29 1.55 -5.71 -6.24
CA LYS A 29 1.54 -6.99 -5.53
C LYS A 29 2.67 -7.90 -5.98
N ARG A 30 2.87 -8.04 -7.28
CA ARG A 30 3.96 -8.86 -7.82
C ARG A 30 5.32 -8.36 -7.37
N ALA A 31 5.52 -7.06 -7.42
CA ALA A 31 6.77 -6.45 -7.00
C ALA A 31 7.04 -6.65 -5.52
N LEU A 32 6.01 -6.51 -4.68
CA LEU A 32 6.14 -6.75 -3.25
C LEU A 32 6.46 -8.22 -2.96
N LEU A 33 5.82 -9.16 -3.66
CA LEU A 33 6.13 -10.58 -3.51
C LEU A 33 7.62 -10.85 -3.76
N ILE A 34 8.17 -10.28 -4.82
CA ILE A 34 9.59 -10.45 -5.14
C ILE A 34 10.46 -9.82 -4.04
N ARG A 35 10.16 -8.60 -3.60
CA ARG A 35 10.92 -7.91 -2.56
C ARG A 35 10.88 -8.62 -1.22
N ARG A 36 9.74 -9.20 -0.86
CA ARG A 36 9.55 -9.93 0.40
C ARG A 36 9.98 -11.39 0.28
N LYS A 37 10.51 -11.80 -0.87
CA LYS A 37 10.92 -13.19 -1.14
C LYS A 37 9.79 -14.17 -0.87
N PHE A 38 8.57 -13.79 -1.27
CA PHE A 38 7.34 -14.58 -1.08
C PHE A 38 7.11 -14.91 0.39
N LYS A 39 7.26 -13.92 1.25
CA LYS A 39 7.02 -14.05 2.70
C LYS A 39 5.95 -13.07 3.14
N SER A 40 5.14 -13.50 4.10
CA SER A 40 4.16 -12.63 4.76
C SER A 40 4.86 -11.53 5.55
N ASP A 41 4.33 -10.32 5.47
CA ASP A 41 4.84 -9.20 6.28
C ASP A 41 4.54 -9.37 7.77
N TRP A 42 3.55 -10.21 8.10
CA TRP A 42 3.15 -10.46 9.49
C TRP A 42 3.95 -11.61 10.12
N SER A 43 3.87 -12.79 9.53
CA SER A 43 4.42 -14.01 10.13
C SER A 43 5.76 -14.43 9.55
N GLY A 44 6.12 -13.93 8.38
CA GLY A 44 7.29 -14.41 7.66
C GLY A 44 7.07 -15.76 6.99
N GLU A 45 5.88 -16.33 7.08
CA GLU A 45 5.57 -17.59 6.39
C GLU A 45 5.41 -17.38 4.90
N SER A 46 5.58 -18.46 4.13
CA SER A 46 5.50 -18.39 2.68
C SER A 46 4.12 -17.97 2.19
N VAL A 47 4.09 -17.09 1.21
CA VAL A 47 2.86 -16.66 0.51
C VAL A 47 3.07 -16.73 -0.99
N GLU A 48 1.97 -16.87 -1.71
CA GLU A 48 1.94 -16.95 -3.16
C GLU A 48 1.15 -15.77 -3.75
N LEU A 49 0.98 -15.76 -5.07
CA LEU A 49 0.29 -14.66 -5.76
C LEU A 49 -1.16 -14.47 -5.30
N ASP A 50 -1.79 -15.51 -4.76
CA ASP A 50 -3.16 -15.45 -4.23
C ASP A 50 -3.24 -14.88 -2.81
N CYS A 51 -2.11 -14.47 -2.22
CA CYS A 51 -2.12 -13.85 -0.90
C CYS A 51 -2.89 -12.52 -0.91
N GLU A 52 -3.20 -12.02 0.27
CA GLU A 52 -3.87 -10.73 0.43
C GLU A 52 -2.86 -9.59 0.42
N MET A 53 -3.23 -8.48 -0.22
CA MET A 53 -2.47 -7.25 -0.11
C MET A 53 -3.31 -6.24 0.68
N HIS A 54 -2.89 -5.98 1.91
CA HIS A 54 -3.63 -5.15 2.87
C HIS A 54 -3.17 -3.70 2.80
N GLU A 55 -4.10 -2.78 2.57
CA GLU A 55 -3.85 -1.35 2.63
C GLU A 55 -4.02 -0.90 4.08
N GLY A 56 -2.92 -0.80 4.81
CA GLY A 56 -2.94 -0.75 6.27
C GLY A 56 -2.91 0.64 6.89
N ILE A 57 -2.41 1.66 6.19
CA ILE A 57 -2.28 3.01 6.74
C ILE A 57 -3.36 3.93 6.18
N ILE A 58 -3.47 3.99 4.86
CA ILE A 58 -4.53 4.71 4.17
C ILE A 58 -5.53 3.69 3.65
N THR A 59 -6.78 3.82 4.04
CA THR A 59 -7.84 2.93 3.61
C THR A 59 -8.68 3.58 2.52
N ARG A 60 -9.45 2.74 1.80
CA ARG A 60 -10.35 3.23 0.76
C ARG A 60 -11.38 4.21 1.32
N GLY A 61 -11.83 3.98 2.55
CA GLY A 61 -12.80 4.87 3.20
C GLY A 61 -12.27 6.28 3.40
N MET A 62 -10.96 6.43 3.65
CA MET A 62 -10.33 7.73 3.82
C MET A 62 -10.26 8.53 2.52
N LEU A 63 -10.36 7.85 1.38
CA LEU A 63 -10.32 8.48 0.05
C LEU A 63 -11.71 8.66 -0.55
N ARG A 64 -12.77 8.39 0.21
CA ARG A 64 -14.14 8.54 -0.30
C ARG A 64 -14.37 9.98 -0.77
N GLY A 65 -14.79 10.13 -2.02
CA GLY A 65 -15.00 11.44 -2.62
C GLY A 65 -13.75 12.09 -3.21
N VAL A 66 -12.60 11.43 -3.13
CA VAL A 66 -11.35 11.93 -3.72
C VAL A 66 -11.07 11.20 -5.02
N MET A 67 -10.62 11.93 -6.05
CA MET A 67 -10.32 11.38 -7.37
C MET A 67 -9.21 10.35 -7.38
N TRP A 68 -8.33 10.36 -6.40
CA TRP A 68 -7.05 9.67 -6.43
C TRP A 68 -7.02 8.39 -5.58
N GLN A 69 -8.03 7.53 -5.71
CA GLN A 69 -8.11 6.27 -4.95
C GLN A 69 -6.90 5.35 -5.18
N TRP A 70 -6.22 5.48 -6.31
CA TRP A 70 -5.01 4.73 -6.60
C TRP A 70 -3.88 4.99 -5.60
N MET A 71 -3.94 6.09 -4.84
CA MET A 71 -2.93 6.45 -3.83
C MET A 71 -2.80 5.43 -2.72
N ILE A 72 -3.84 4.63 -2.48
CA ILE A 72 -3.74 3.55 -1.49
C ILE A 72 -2.76 2.45 -1.94
N PHE A 73 -2.51 2.34 -3.24
CA PHE A 73 -1.64 1.32 -3.80
C PHE A 73 -0.20 1.84 -3.93
N HIS A 74 0.32 2.35 -2.82
CA HIS A 74 1.72 2.73 -2.66
C HIS A 74 2.43 1.67 -1.85
N GLU A 75 3.71 1.40 -2.15
CA GLU A 75 4.44 0.35 -1.45
C GLU A 75 4.51 0.57 0.06
N TYR A 76 4.53 1.82 0.53
CA TYR A 76 4.58 2.11 1.97
C TYR A 76 3.25 1.82 2.66
N ASN A 77 2.18 1.67 1.92
CA ASN A 77 0.83 1.45 2.43
C ASN A 77 0.35 0.01 2.33
N CYS A 78 1.09 -0.86 1.64
CA CYS A 78 0.60 -2.19 1.29
C CYS A 78 1.45 -3.28 1.93
N PHE A 79 0.77 -4.28 2.49
CA PHE A 79 1.40 -5.37 3.23
C PHE A 79 0.88 -6.70 2.72
N LEU A 80 1.79 -7.66 2.53
CA LEU A 80 1.42 -9.00 2.07
C LEU A 80 1.08 -9.86 3.26
N LEU A 81 -0.10 -10.48 3.24
CA LEU A 81 -0.62 -11.28 4.33
C LEU A 81 -1.20 -12.59 3.80
N LYS A 82 -1.14 -13.64 4.60
CA LYS A 82 -1.96 -14.82 4.37
C LYS A 82 -3.41 -14.44 4.62
N HIS A 83 -4.34 -15.17 3.98
CA HIS A 83 -5.77 -14.90 4.18
C HIS A 83 -6.14 -14.94 5.66
N SER A 84 -5.63 -15.92 6.40
CA SER A 84 -5.90 -16.04 7.84
C SER A 84 -5.33 -14.90 8.69
N GLU A 85 -4.33 -14.19 8.17
CA GLU A 85 -3.72 -13.03 8.83
C GLU A 85 -4.49 -11.75 8.53
N HIS A 86 -5.31 -11.74 7.49
CA HIS A 86 -6.08 -10.59 7.06
C HIS A 86 -7.53 -10.65 7.55
N GLN A 87 -8.12 -11.84 7.61
CA GLN A 87 -9.51 -12.07 7.99
C GLN A 87 -9.57 -13.06 9.16
N PRO A 88 -10.41 -12.84 10.17
CA PRO A 88 -11.30 -11.68 10.37
C PRO A 88 -10.64 -10.48 11.04
N ASN A 89 -9.42 -10.62 11.55
CA ASN A 89 -8.74 -9.59 12.32
C ASN A 89 -7.43 -9.19 11.63
N PRO A 90 -7.47 -8.18 10.72
CA PRO A 90 -6.25 -7.69 10.10
C PRO A 90 -5.32 -7.00 11.10
N PRO A 91 -4.03 -6.84 10.78
CA PRO A 91 -3.12 -6.08 11.63
C PRO A 91 -3.63 -4.66 11.89
N SER A 92 -3.29 -4.12 13.05
CA SER A 92 -3.68 -2.75 13.41
C SER A 92 -2.98 -1.73 12.54
N LYS A 93 -3.55 -0.53 12.48
CA LYS A 93 -2.92 0.60 11.78
C LYS A 93 -1.55 0.90 12.38
N GLU A 94 -1.43 0.87 13.69
CA GLU A 94 -0.17 1.12 14.39
C GLU A 94 0.90 0.11 13.99
N TRP A 95 0.54 -1.15 13.87
CA TRP A 95 1.46 -2.17 13.39
C TRP A 95 1.91 -1.88 11.95
N CYS A 96 0.97 -1.51 11.10
CA CYS A 96 1.27 -1.21 9.71
C CYS A 96 2.21 0.00 9.57
N ILE A 97 1.99 1.05 10.35
CA ILE A 97 2.87 2.22 10.38
C ILE A 97 4.27 1.80 10.82
N GLN A 98 4.37 1.07 11.92
CA GLN A 98 5.65 0.64 12.45
C GLN A 98 6.38 -0.28 11.47
N ARG A 99 5.65 -1.20 10.85
CA ARG A 99 6.24 -2.10 9.85
C ARG A 99 6.75 -1.34 8.64
N SER A 100 6.01 -0.33 8.19
CA SER A 100 6.43 0.51 7.07
C SER A 100 7.72 1.27 7.42
N PHE A 101 7.82 1.80 8.63
CA PHE A 101 9.03 2.45 9.11
C PHE A 101 10.24 1.50 9.10
N GLU A 102 10.04 0.27 9.54
CA GLU A 102 11.09 -0.75 9.55
C GLU A 102 11.57 -1.10 8.14
N LEU A 103 10.63 -1.24 7.22
CA LEU A 103 10.93 -1.66 5.84
C LEU A 103 11.55 -0.55 5.00
N TYR A 104 11.12 0.69 5.18
CA TYR A 104 11.43 1.78 4.25
C TYR A 104 12.13 2.97 4.89
N GLY A 105 12.19 3.02 6.22
CA GLY A 105 12.73 4.16 6.95
C GLY A 105 11.66 5.17 7.34
N GLU A 106 11.69 5.60 8.60
CA GLU A 106 10.68 6.50 9.15
C GLU A 106 10.58 7.80 8.37
N GLU A 107 11.73 8.42 8.03
CA GLU A 107 11.74 9.69 7.30
C GLU A 107 11.07 9.57 5.94
N ASN A 108 11.36 8.49 5.19
CA ASN A 108 10.78 8.27 3.88
C ASN A 108 9.27 8.11 3.95
N VAL A 109 8.78 7.34 4.93
CA VAL A 109 7.36 7.09 5.10
C VAL A 109 6.64 8.38 5.52
N ARG A 110 7.23 9.16 6.43
CA ARG A 110 6.65 10.44 6.85
C ARG A 110 6.60 11.43 5.70
N ASN A 111 7.65 11.53 4.90
CA ASN A 111 7.68 12.41 3.73
C ASN A 111 6.60 12.03 2.73
N TRP A 112 6.43 10.74 2.48
CA TRP A 112 5.34 10.26 1.63
C TRP A 112 3.97 10.68 2.19
N TRP A 113 3.74 10.42 3.48
CA TRP A 113 2.46 10.73 4.13
C TRP A 113 2.11 12.22 4.01
N TYR A 114 3.07 13.09 4.32
CA TYR A 114 2.82 14.53 4.29
C TYR A 114 2.78 15.12 2.88
N SER A 115 3.16 14.35 1.86
CA SER A 115 3.04 14.77 0.47
C SER A 115 1.66 14.48 -0.12
N LEU A 116 0.82 13.70 0.57
CA LEU A 116 -0.50 13.33 0.08
C LEU A 116 -1.44 14.53 0.09
N PRO A 117 -2.31 14.67 -0.92
CA PRO A 117 -3.17 15.85 -1.07
C PRO A 117 -4.44 15.79 -0.22
N PHE A 118 -4.34 15.34 1.02
CA PHE A 118 -5.45 15.33 1.95
C PHE A 118 -5.47 16.64 2.74
N LYS A 119 -6.64 17.27 2.84
CA LYS A 119 -6.80 18.47 3.65
C LYS A 119 -6.94 18.14 5.12
N SER A 120 -7.50 17.00 5.44
CA SER A 120 -7.60 16.53 6.82
C SER A 120 -7.06 15.13 6.92
N ILE A 121 -6.01 14.98 7.69
CA ILE A 121 -5.42 13.68 7.99
C ILE A 121 -5.99 13.28 9.35
N PRO A 122 -6.73 12.14 9.42
CA PRO A 122 -7.42 11.76 10.67
C PRO A 122 -6.47 11.30 11.77
N PHE A 123 -5.19 11.19 11.49
CA PHE A 123 -4.18 10.81 12.47
C PHE A 123 -2.81 11.32 12.01
N ARG A 124 -1.85 11.34 12.93
CA ARG A 124 -0.46 11.71 12.61
C ARG A 124 0.42 10.46 12.60
N LEU A 125 1.40 10.50 11.74
CA LEU A 125 2.46 9.47 11.74
C LEU A 125 3.57 9.82 12.72
#